data_de5d81091816f7c28c24851b7fc263c1
#
_entry.id   de5d81091816f7c28c24851b7fc263c1
#
_cell.length_a   1.000
_cell.length_b   1.000
_cell.length_c   1.000
_cell.angle_alpha   90.00
_cell.angle_beta   90.00
_cell.angle_gamma   90.00
#
_symmetry.space_group_name_H-M   'P 1'
#
loop_
_entity.id
_entity.type
_entity.pdbx_description
1 polymer ?
#
loop_
_entity_poly.entity_id
_entity_poly.type
_entity_poly.pdbx_seq_one_letter_code
_entity_poly.pdbx_strand_id
1 'polypeptide(L)'
;MSGLIVSLLWLLLFVGGGIFLAYQRIDLRTSTVAAGLAVLAYWILGDGHVLWKLALTLLFGLMIIPNLIEVRREKITRPLLDIYRKMLPSMSDTEREALEAGSVWWDGELFSGMPEWDRLMSFPAPKLSDEEQAFLDGPCEELCKMLDDWEISHELADMPKPVWDFIIENKFFAMIIPKKYGGLEFSAYANAAVITKLASRNATASSTIGVPNSLGPA
;
A
#
# COMPACT_ATOMS: atom_id res chain seq x y z
N MET A 1 8.57 -50.19 9.61
CA MET A 1 7.40 -49.30 9.40
C MET A 1 7.34 -48.16 10.40
N SER A 2 7.69 -48.35 11.66
CA SER A 2 7.67 -47.27 12.67
C SER A 2 8.62 -46.11 12.39
N GLY A 3 9.85 -46.38 11.91
CA GLY A 3 10.83 -45.32 11.64
C GLY A 3 10.43 -44.37 10.50
N LEU A 4 9.77 -44.86 9.47
CA LEU A 4 9.28 -44.02 8.35
C LEU A 4 8.16 -43.08 8.81
N ILE A 5 7.25 -43.55 9.67
CA ILE A 5 6.18 -42.73 10.24
C ILE A 5 6.76 -41.64 11.12
N VAL A 6 7.72 -41.94 11.96
CA VAL A 6 8.41 -40.94 12.82
C VAL A 6 9.11 -39.88 11.97
N SER A 7 9.81 -40.29 10.91
CA SER A 7 10.46 -39.34 9.99
C SER A 7 9.46 -38.44 9.27
N LEU A 8 8.30 -38.96 8.85
CA LEU A 8 7.23 -38.17 8.24
C LEU A 8 6.61 -37.17 9.23
N LEU A 9 6.43 -37.55 10.48
CA LEU A 9 5.91 -36.66 11.52
C LEU A 9 6.87 -35.47 11.77
N TRP A 10 8.18 -35.74 11.82
CA TRP A 10 9.17 -34.66 11.96
C TRP A 10 9.20 -33.76 10.73
N LEU A 11 9.10 -34.34 9.52
CA LEU A 11 9.01 -33.53 8.30
C LEU A 11 7.77 -32.63 8.31
N LEU A 12 6.62 -33.18 8.70
CA LEU A 12 5.38 -32.40 8.85
C LEU A 12 5.53 -31.31 9.90
N LEU A 13 6.20 -31.55 11.01
CA LEU A 13 6.44 -30.55 12.05
C LEU A 13 7.30 -29.39 11.50
N PHE A 14 8.42 -29.68 10.84
CA PHE A 14 9.31 -28.65 10.32
C PHE A 14 8.69 -27.88 9.15
N VAL A 15 8.15 -28.56 8.15
CA VAL A 15 7.57 -27.93 6.96
C VAL A 15 6.22 -27.31 7.28
N GLY A 16 5.32 -28.08 7.90
CA GLY A 16 3.98 -27.60 8.26
C GLY A 16 4.02 -26.51 9.32
N GLY A 17 4.89 -26.65 10.34
CA GLY A 17 5.13 -25.60 11.32
C GLY A 17 5.68 -24.33 10.70
N GLY A 18 6.64 -24.43 9.78
CA GLY A 18 7.18 -23.29 9.05
C GLY A 18 6.12 -22.58 8.20
N ILE A 19 5.31 -23.35 7.46
CA ILE A 19 4.18 -22.80 6.69
C ILE A 19 3.16 -22.13 7.62
N PHE A 20 2.83 -22.75 8.73
CA PHE A 20 1.90 -22.19 9.71
C PHE A 20 2.38 -20.86 10.29
N LEU A 21 3.65 -20.78 10.72
CA LEU A 21 4.24 -19.55 11.23
C LEU A 21 4.23 -18.42 10.18
N ALA A 22 4.53 -18.76 8.92
CA ALA A 22 4.49 -17.81 7.81
C ALA A 22 3.05 -17.37 7.48
N TYR A 23 2.10 -18.30 7.44
CA TYR A 23 0.69 -18.00 7.19
C TYR A 23 0.08 -17.09 8.26
N GLN A 24 0.40 -17.34 9.52
CA GLN A 24 -0.04 -16.53 10.66
C GLN A 24 0.74 -15.22 10.80
N ARG A 25 1.71 -14.95 9.93
CA ARG A 25 2.58 -13.76 9.98
C ARG A 25 3.23 -13.55 11.34
N ILE A 26 3.61 -14.64 12.01
CA ILE A 26 4.31 -14.59 13.30
C ILE A 26 5.66 -13.87 13.10
N ASP A 27 6.00 -12.99 14.03
CA ASP A 27 7.24 -12.22 13.96
C ASP A 27 8.50 -13.11 13.91
N LEU A 28 9.57 -12.57 13.36
CA LEU A 28 10.79 -13.30 13.10
C LEU A 28 11.43 -13.87 14.39
N ARG A 29 11.34 -13.14 15.48
CA ARG A 29 11.95 -13.58 16.77
C ARG A 29 11.21 -14.79 17.31
N THR A 30 9.89 -14.70 17.41
CA THR A 30 9.04 -15.80 17.86
C THR A 30 9.18 -17.02 16.96
N SER A 31 9.20 -16.81 15.64
CA SER A 31 9.42 -17.91 14.66
C SER A 31 10.79 -18.58 14.84
N THR A 32 11.83 -17.79 15.12
CA THR A 32 13.18 -18.32 15.36
C THR A 32 13.23 -19.13 16.65
N VAL A 33 12.58 -18.64 17.73
CA VAL A 33 12.50 -19.39 18.99
C VAL A 33 11.75 -20.71 18.79
N ALA A 34 10.61 -20.69 18.10
CA ALA A 34 9.83 -21.91 17.81
C ALA A 34 10.64 -22.92 16.98
N ALA A 35 11.37 -22.46 15.96
CA ALA A 35 12.25 -23.31 15.17
C ALA A 35 13.39 -23.91 16.01
N GLY A 36 13.98 -23.12 16.91
CA GLY A 36 15.01 -23.58 17.84
C GLY A 36 14.52 -24.67 18.78
N LEU A 37 13.31 -24.51 19.32
CA LEU A 37 12.67 -25.52 20.17
C LEU A 37 12.37 -26.81 19.37
N ALA A 38 11.93 -26.71 18.12
CA ALA A 38 11.70 -27.86 17.26
C ALA A 38 13.01 -28.61 16.94
N VAL A 39 14.10 -27.89 16.66
CA VAL A 39 15.43 -28.48 16.45
C VAL A 39 15.94 -29.17 17.72
N LEU A 40 15.78 -28.53 18.88
CA LEU A 40 16.16 -29.11 20.17
C LEU A 40 15.35 -30.38 20.46
N ALA A 41 14.03 -30.34 20.25
CA ALA A 41 13.17 -31.53 20.41
C ALA A 41 13.60 -32.67 19.47
N TYR A 42 13.97 -32.36 18.23
CA TYR A 42 14.49 -33.33 17.29
C TYR A 42 15.84 -33.94 17.73
N TRP A 43 16.72 -33.17 18.41
CA TRP A 43 17.95 -33.67 18.97
C TRP A 43 17.68 -34.73 20.08
N ILE A 44 16.67 -34.47 20.91
CA ILE A 44 16.36 -35.33 22.09
C ILE A 44 15.51 -36.53 21.69
N LEU A 45 14.49 -36.33 20.84
CA LEU A 45 13.46 -37.34 20.57
C LEU A 45 13.57 -37.96 19.18
N GLY A 46 14.35 -37.37 18.29
CA GLY A 46 14.44 -37.87 16.92
C GLY A 46 15.50 -38.96 16.74
N ASP A 47 15.15 -40.02 16.04
CA ASP A 47 16.03 -41.13 15.70
C ASP A 47 16.89 -40.93 14.45
N GLY A 48 16.88 -39.70 13.88
CA GLY A 48 17.58 -39.35 12.65
C GLY A 48 19.11 -39.42 12.79
N HIS A 49 19.76 -39.71 11.65
CA HIS A 49 21.22 -39.75 11.55
C HIS A 49 21.82 -38.39 11.98
N VAL A 50 22.96 -38.44 12.67
CA VAL A 50 23.63 -37.23 13.22
C VAL A 50 23.89 -36.14 12.18
N LEU A 51 24.17 -36.52 10.94
CA LEU A 51 24.35 -35.54 9.84
C LEU A 51 23.11 -34.69 9.58
N TRP A 52 21.90 -35.27 9.67
CA TRP A 52 20.65 -34.54 9.54
C TRP A 52 20.45 -33.57 10.72
N LYS A 53 20.76 -33.99 11.93
CA LYS A 53 20.70 -33.14 13.12
C LYS A 53 21.64 -31.93 12.98
N LEU A 54 22.87 -32.17 12.48
CA LEU A 54 23.84 -31.11 12.22
C LEU A 54 23.36 -30.16 11.08
N ALA A 55 22.81 -30.70 10.00
CA ALA A 55 22.27 -29.89 8.89
C ALA A 55 21.13 -28.98 9.34
N LEU A 56 20.18 -29.50 10.14
CA LEU A 56 19.08 -28.72 10.72
C LEU A 56 19.59 -27.65 11.69
N THR A 57 20.59 -27.98 12.50
CA THR A 57 21.24 -27.00 13.42
C THR A 57 21.93 -25.89 12.65
N LEU A 58 22.61 -26.21 11.53
CA LEU A 58 23.24 -25.20 10.67
C LEU A 58 22.17 -24.30 10.02
N LEU A 59 21.11 -24.91 9.51
CA LEU A 59 19.98 -24.15 8.91
C LEU A 59 19.33 -23.23 9.96
N PHE A 60 19.11 -23.73 11.17
CA PHE A 60 18.63 -22.91 12.28
C PHE A 60 19.61 -21.76 12.61
N GLY A 61 20.92 -22.03 12.65
CA GLY A 61 21.94 -21.01 12.83
C GLY A 61 21.86 -19.89 11.80
N LEU A 62 21.61 -20.23 10.54
CA LEU A 62 21.36 -19.24 9.48
C LEU A 62 20.08 -18.41 9.70
N MET A 63 19.04 -19.01 10.30
CA MET A 63 17.80 -18.30 10.68
C MET A 63 18.01 -17.28 11.81
N ILE A 64 19.05 -17.42 12.61
CA ILE A 64 19.37 -16.45 13.68
C ILE A 64 19.92 -15.15 13.08
N ILE A 65 20.65 -15.21 11.97
CA ILE A 65 21.34 -14.06 11.36
C ILE A 65 20.40 -12.87 11.10
N PRO A 66 19.21 -13.04 10.50
CA PRO A 66 18.27 -11.93 10.27
C PRO A 66 17.77 -11.25 11.56
N ASN A 67 17.85 -11.93 12.72
CA ASN A 67 17.50 -11.33 14.01
C ASN A 67 18.60 -10.41 14.56
N LEU A 68 19.83 -10.54 14.07
CA LEU A 68 20.94 -9.67 14.42
C LEU A 68 20.88 -8.41 13.56
N ILE A 69 20.25 -7.35 14.09
CA ILE A 69 19.91 -6.12 13.34
C ILE A 69 21.15 -5.53 12.68
N GLU A 70 22.28 -5.44 13.37
CA GLU A 70 23.52 -4.87 12.84
C GLU A 70 24.06 -5.70 11.68
N VAL A 71 24.15 -7.03 11.85
CA VAL A 71 24.61 -7.94 10.81
C VAL A 71 23.69 -7.89 9.58
N ARG A 72 22.38 -7.91 9.79
CA ARG A 72 21.40 -7.80 8.72
C ARG A 72 21.55 -6.49 7.95
N ARG A 73 21.70 -5.36 8.67
CA ARG A 73 21.86 -4.03 8.05
C ARG A 73 23.15 -3.93 7.24
N GLU A 74 24.27 -4.34 7.80
CA GLU A 74 25.57 -4.18 7.17
C GLU A 74 25.86 -5.19 6.07
N LYS A 75 25.48 -6.47 6.28
CA LYS A 75 25.87 -7.56 5.40
C LYS A 75 24.81 -7.94 4.37
N ILE A 76 23.54 -7.58 4.60
CA ILE A 76 22.42 -7.92 3.72
C ILE A 76 21.78 -6.66 3.16
N THR A 77 21.24 -5.79 4.04
CA THR A 77 20.41 -4.66 3.58
C THR A 77 21.25 -3.60 2.86
N ARG A 78 22.41 -3.24 3.36
CA ARG A 78 23.27 -2.21 2.75
C ARG A 78 23.77 -2.60 1.35
N PRO A 79 24.34 -3.81 1.12
CA PRO A 79 24.73 -4.23 -0.23
C PRO A 79 23.54 -4.28 -1.21
N LEU A 80 22.38 -4.77 -0.76
CA LEU A 80 21.16 -4.78 -1.58
C LEU A 80 20.73 -3.35 -1.93
N LEU A 81 20.72 -2.44 -0.95
CA LEU A 81 20.38 -1.03 -1.18
C LEU A 81 21.31 -0.38 -2.21
N ASP A 82 22.60 -0.67 -2.17
CA ASP A 82 23.57 -0.13 -3.12
C ASP A 82 23.35 -0.66 -4.56
N ILE A 83 22.89 -1.92 -4.69
CA ILE A 83 22.46 -2.48 -5.97
C ILE A 83 21.20 -1.76 -6.48
N TYR A 84 20.16 -1.62 -5.62
CA TYR A 84 18.92 -0.93 -5.96
C TYR A 84 19.17 0.52 -6.38
N ARG A 85 20.00 1.25 -5.64
CA ARG A 85 20.36 2.64 -5.98
C ARG A 85 20.97 2.79 -7.38
N LYS A 86 21.73 1.80 -7.83
CA LYS A 86 22.31 1.80 -9.19
C LYS A 86 21.29 1.47 -10.28
N MET A 87 20.21 0.77 -9.92
CA MET A 87 19.14 0.39 -10.85
C MET A 87 18.07 1.47 -10.99
N LEU A 88 17.93 2.36 -9.99
CA LEU A 88 16.97 3.47 -10.04
C LEU A 88 17.42 4.50 -11.09
N PRO A 89 16.46 5.03 -11.87
CA PRO A 89 16.74 6.16 -12.76
C PRO A 89 17.22 7.36 -11.94
N SER A 90 18.00 8.23 -12.57
CA SER A 90 18.41 9.48 -11.93
C SER A 90 17.18 10.35 -11.66
N MET A 91 17.10 10.84 -10.45
CA MET A 91 16.04 11.79 -10.06
C MET A 91 16.19 13.07 -10.87
N SER A 92 15.10 13.60 -11.43
CA SER A 92 15.08 14.89 -12.09
C SER A 92 15.30 16.05 -11.09
N ASP A 93 15.72 17.19 -11.58
CA ASP A 93 15.93 18.37 -10.72
C ASP A 93 14.61 18.81 -10.06
N THR A 94 13.49 18.74 -10.79
CA THR A 94 12.16 19.06 -10.27
C THR A 94 11.72 18.12 -9.14
N GLU A 95 11.98 16.82 -9.28
CA GLU A 95 11.69 15.85 -8.21
C GLU A 95 12.55 16.10 -6.97
N ARG A 96 13.83 16.47 -7.17
CA ARG A 96 14.73 16.81 -6.07
C ARG A 96 14.25 18.05 -5.34
N GLU A 97 13.92 19.13 -6.07
CA GLU A 97 13.39 20.36 -5.49
C GLU A 97 12.09 20.10 -4.72
N ALA A 98 11.18 19.29 -5.25
CA ALA A 98 9.94 18.93 -4.58
C ALA A 98 10.20 18.16 -3.27
N LEU A 99 11.15 17.22 -3.25
CA LEU A 99 11.52 16.49 -2.04
C LEU A 99 12.23 17.36 -1.01
N GLU A 100 13.07 18.31 -1.45
CA GLU A 100 13.79 19.23 -0.56
C GLU A 100 12.85 20.30 0.03
N ALA A 101 11.84 20.73 -0.72
CA ALA A 101 10.85 21.69 -0.27
C ALA A 101 9.72 21.09 0.58
N GLY A 102 9.45 19.80 0.44
CA GLY A 102 8.34 19.12 1.09
C GLY A 102 8.69 18.55 2.47
N SER A 103 7.73 18.59 3.38
CA SER A 103 7.73 17.78 4.58
C SER A 103 6.95 16.49 4.31
N VAL A 104 7.56 15.34 4.62
CA VAL A 104 6.86 14.06 4.53
C VAL A 104 5.91 13.95 5.72
N TRP A 105 4.64 13.75 5.43
CA TRP A 105 3.63 13.55 6.46
C TRP A 105 3.61 12.07 6.91
N TRP A 106 2.52 11.62 7.53
CA TRP A 106 2.40 10.25 8.06
C TRP A 106 2.56 9.17 6.96
N ASP A 107 2.21 9.44 5.71
CA ASP A 107 2.37 8.52 4.59
C ASP A 107 3.81 8.04 4.40
N GLY A 108 4.80 8.85 4.76
CA GLY A 108 6.20 8.44 4.79
C GLY A 108 6.49 7.26 5.73
N GLU A 109 5.69 7.08 6.77
CA GLU A 109 5.85 5.97 7.70
C GLU A 109 5.52 4.61 7.11
N LEU A 110 4.69 4.56 6.06
CA LEU A 110 4.39 3.32 5.32
C LEU A 110 5.68 2.67 4.79
N PHE A 111 6.67 3.48 4.42
CA PHE A 111 7.96 3.01 3.92
C PHE A 111 8.94 2.59 5.01
N SER A 112 8.63 2.86 6.27
CA SER A 112 9.44 2.39 7.42
C SER A 112 9.32 0.88 7.64
N GLY A 113 8.25 0.25 7.16
CA GLY A 113 7.87 -1.13 7.43
C GLY A 113 7.19 -1.33 8.79
N MET A 114 7.11 -0.29 9.63
CA MET A 114 6.44 -0.31 10.93
C MET A 114 5.72 1.02 11.17
N PRO A 115 4.66 1.33 10.39
CA PRO A 115 3.96 2.60 10.50
C PRO A 115 3.22 2.73 11.84
N GLU A 116 3.24 3.92 12.42
CA GLU A 116 2.52 4.24 13.66
C GLU A 116 1.04 4.46 13.36
N TRP A 117 0.26 3.40 13.31
CA TRP A 117 -1.18 3.45 13.03
C TRP A 117 -1.97 4.27 14.05
N ASP A 118 -1.60 4.22 15.31
CA ASP A 118 -2.26 4.99 16.38
C ASP A 118 -2.14 6.50 16.13
N ARG A 119 -1.00 6.94 15.56
CA ARG A 119 -0.82 8.33 15.17
C ARG A 119 -1.77 8.71 14.03
N LEU A 120 -1.93 7.86 13.01
CA LEU A 120 -2.91 8.11 11.93
C LEU A 120 -4.34 8.19 12.49
N MET A 121 -4.72 7.26 13.35
CA MET A 121 -6.05 7.22 13.95
C MET A 121 -6.31 8.34 14.94
N SER A 122 -5.28 9.04 15.42
CA SER A 122 -5.42 10.20 16.31
C SER A 122 -5.84 11.49 15.58
N PHE A 123 -5.71 11.54 14.25
CA PHE A 123 -6.16 12.70 13.48
C PHE A 123 -7.70 12.74 13.44
N PRO A 124 -8.30 13.92 13.60
CA PRO A 124 -9.74 14.05 13.50
C PRO A 124 -10.21 13.66 12.11
N ALA A 125 -11.26 12.84 12.04
CA ALA A 125 -11.86 12.46 10.76
C ALA A 125 -12.40 13.71 10.05
N PRO A 126 -12.02 13.97 8.79
CA PRO A 126 -12.52 15.10 8.04
C PRO A 126 -14.04 14.94 7.83
N LYS A 127 -14.74 16.07 7.77
CA LYS A 127 -16.19 16.11 7.51
C LYS A 127 -16.45 17.07 6.34
N LEU A 128 -17.43 16.73 5.53
CA LEU A 128 -17.95 17.63 4.51
C LEU A 128 -18.76 18.73 5.17
N SER A 129 -18.68 19.95 4.63
CA SER A 129 -19.66 20.99 4.93
C SER A 129 -21.00 20.68 4.28
N ASP A 130 -22.06 21.37 4.70
CA ASP A 130 -23.40 21.18 4.12
C ASP A 130 -23.41 21.46 2.61
N GLU A 131 -22.65 22.46 2.16
CA GLU A 131 -22.51 22.82 0.74
C GLU A 131 -21.79 21.71 -0.05
N GLU A 132 -20.71 21.17 0.50
CA GLU A 132 -19.95 20.07 -0.09
C GLU A 132 -20.77 18.78 -0.16
N GLN A 133 -21.52 18.48 0.89
CA GLN A 133 -22.41 17.33 0.92
C GLN A 133 -23.55 17.48 -0.09
N ALA A 134 -24.17 18.68 -0.17
CA ALA A 134 -25.19 18.95 -1.16
C ALA A 134 -24.69 18.81 -2.62
N PHE A 135 -23.46 19.23 -2.88
CA PHE A 135 -22.83 19.02 -4.18
C PHE A 135 -22.61 17.54 -4.51
N LEU A 136 -22.14 16.77 -3.53
CA LEU A 136 -21.91 15.33 -3.68
C LEU A 136 -23.21 14.55 -3.92
N ASP A 137 -24.29 14.93 -3.23
CA ASP A 137 -25.60 14.27 -3.33
C ASP A 137 -26.47 14.78 -4.49
N GLY A 138 -26.23 15.99 -4.97
CA GLY A 138 -26.91 16.61 -6.10
C GLY A 138 -26.10 16.53 -7.40
N PRO A 139 -25.34 17.56 -7.75
CA PRO A 139 -24.65 17.65 -9.05
C PRO A 139 -23.76 16.45 -9.35
N CYS A 140 -23.02 15.91 -8.36
CA CYS A 140 -22.17 14.76 -8.57
C CYS A 140 -22.98 13.49 -8.84
N GLU A 141 -24.11 13.30 -8.16
CA GLU A 141 -25.00 12.15 -8.40
C GLU A 141 -25.67 12.24 -9.78
N GLU A 142 -26.10 13.43 -10.19
CA GLU A 142 -26.67 13.64 -11.52
C GLU A 142 -25.62 13.36 -12.61
N LEU A 143 -24.40 13.86 -12.45
CA LEU A 143 -23.32 13.55 -13.38
C LEU A 143 -23.10 12.04 -13.48
N CYS A 144 -23.07 11.32 -12.35
CA CYS A 144 -22.93 9.86 -12.34
C CYS A 144 -24.01 9.13 -13.14
N LYS A 145 -25.23 9.66 -13.17
CA LYS A 145 -26.34 9.08 -13.97
C LYS A 145 -26.19 9.34 -15.47
N MET A 146 -25.51 10.42 -15.85
CA MET A 146 -25.25 10.78 -17.26
C MET A 146 -24.08 9.99 -17.87
N LEU A 147 -23.24 9.35 -17.04
CA LEU A 147 -22.04 8.64 -17.50
C LEU A 147 -22.40 7.21 -17.92
N ASP A 148 -22.39 6.95 -19.21
CA ASP A 148 -22.36 5.60 -19.79
C ASP A 148 -20.89 5.23 -20.05
N ASP A 149 -20.37 4.30 -19.25
CA ASP A 149 -18.96 3.93 -19.31
C ASP A 149 -18.60 3.24 -20.62
N TRP A 150 -19.50 2.44 -21.18
CA TRP A 150 -19.28 1.76 -22.46
C TRP A 150 -19.25 2.76 -23.64
N GLU A 151 -20.25 3.64 -23.72
CA GLU A 151 -20.33 4.67 -24.74
C GLU A 151 -19.07 5.56 -24.73
N ILE A 152 -18.68 6.05 -23.54
CA ILE A 152 -17.53 6.94 -23.36
C ILE A 152 -16.22 6.24 -23.73
N SER A 153 -16.02 5.00 -23.24
CA SER A 153 -14.72 4.33 -23.36
C SER A 153 -14.51 3.58 -24.67
N HIS A 154 -15.58 3.08 -25.32
CA HIS A 154 -15.47 2.19 -26.47
C HIS A 154 -16.07 2.76 -27.76
N GLU A 155 -17.08 3.61 -27.67
CA GLU A 155 -17.73 4.15 -28.85
C GLU A 155 -17.25 5.54 -29.21
N LEU A 156 -17.22 6.45 -28.26
CA LEU A 156 -16.85 7.85 -28.49
C LEU A 156 -15.36 8.12 -28.25
N ALA A 157 -14.71 7.37 -27.37
CA ALA A 157 -13.40 7.68 -26.81
C ALA A 157 -13.31 9.12 -26.23
N ASP A 158 -14.44 9.67 -25.84
CA ASP A 158 -14.63 11.00 -25.24
C ASP A 158 -15.98 11.04 -24.51
N MET A 159 -16.20 12.04 -23.68
CA MET A 159 -17.49 12.29 -23.06
C MET A 159 -18.44 12.98 -24.04
N PRO A 160 -19.73 12.62 -24.08
CA PRO A 160 -20.71 13.28 -24.95
C PRO A 160 -20.92 14.73 -24.51
N LYS A 161 -21.27 15.58 -25.50
CA LYS A 161 -21.43 17.04 -25.27
C LYS A 161 -22.33 17.40 -24.08
N PRO A 162 -23.48 16.77 -23.82
CA PRO A 162 -24.29 17.10 -22.65
C PRO A 162 -23.55 16.88 -21.31
N VAL A 163 -22.67 15.88 -21.24
CA VAL A 163 -21.83 15.63 -20.05
C VAL A 163 -20.81 16.75 -19.88
N TRP A 164 -20.13 17.16 -20.96
CA TRP A 164 -19.21 18.30 -20.93
C TRP A 164 -19.89 19.58 -20.47
N ASP A 165 -21.05 19.89 -21.05
CA ASP A 165 -21.83 21.10 -20.70
C ASP A 165 -22.20 21.07 -19.20
N PHE A 166 -22.65 19.94 -18.67
CA PHE A 166 -23.03 19.76 -17.28
C PHE A 166 -21.83 19.93 -16.32
N ILE A 167 -20.66 19.40 -16.67
CA ILE A 167 -19.42 19.54 -15.91
C ILE A 167 -19.03 21.02 -15.81
N ILE A 168 -19.09 21.76 -16.91
CA ILE A 168 -18.73 23.17 -16.98
C ILE A 168 -19.73 24.02 -16.19
N GLU A 169 -21.03 23.85 -16.42
CA GLU A 169 -22.11 24.60 -15.78
C GLU A 169 -22.08 24.45 -14.25
N ASN A 170 -21.81 23.23 -13.76
CA ASN A 170 -21.74 22.94 -12.34
C ASN A 170 -20.35 23.14 -11.73
N LYS A 171 -19.40 23.72 -12.47
CA LYS A 171 -18.06 24.10 -11.97
C LYS A 171 -17.21 22.95 -11.42
N PHE A 172 -17.36 21.75 -11.96
CA PHE A 172 -16.53 20.61 -11.54
C PHE A 172 -15.03 20.85 -11.72
N PHE A 173 -14.62 21.65 -12.69
CA PHE A 173 -13.22 22.03 -12.90
C PHE A 173 -12.71 23.08 -11.90
N ALA A 174 -13.59 23.67 -11.10
CA ALA A 174 -13.26 24.76 -10.21
C ALA A 174 -13.59 24.46 -8.75
N MET A 175 -13.62 23.18 -8.37
CA MET A 175 -13.98 22.77 -7.01
C MET A 175 -13.05 23.36 -5.95
N ILE A 176 -11.73 23.32 -6.15
CA ILE A 176 -10.75 23.82 -5.18
C ILE A 176 -10.45 25.32 -5.36
N ILE A 177 -10.89 25.93 -6.46
CA ILE A 177 -10.64 27.36 -6.72
C ILE A 177 -11.41 28.21 -5.73
N PRO A 178 -10.77 29.23 -5.09
CA PRO A 178 -11.46 30.14 -4.16
C PRO A 178 -12.67 30.82 -4.77
N LYS A 179 -13.73 31.00 -3.98
CA LYS A 179 -14.97 31.70 -4.39
C LYS A 179 -14.73 33.09 -4.97
N LYS A 180 -13.73 33.81 -4.47
CA LYS A 180 -13.34 35.14 -5.01
C LYS A 180 -12.90 35.12 -6.47
N TYR A 181 -12.49 33.94 -6.99
CA TYR A 181 -12.15 33.74 -8.40
C TYR A 181 -13.24 32.96 -9.17
N GLY A 182 -14.42 32.80 -8.58
CA GLY A 182 -15.57 32.13 -9.21
C GLY A 182 -15.63 30.61 -9.01
N GLY A 183 -14.73 30.03 -8.23
CA GLY A 183 -14.74 28.61 -7.86
C GLY A 183 -15.69 28.27 -6.72
N LEU A 184 -15.62 27.02 -6.27
CA LEU A 184 -16.47 26.48 -5.20
C LEU A 184 -15.77 26.53 -3.82
N GLU A 185 -14.45 26.64 -3.77
CA GLU A 185 -13.64 26.68 -2.54
C GLU A 185 -13.84 25.45 -1.65
N PHE A 186 -14.00 24.30 -2.27
CA PHE A 186 -14.18 23.05 -1.57
C PHE A 186 -12.90 22.57 -0.90
N SER A 187 -13.05 21.83 0.20
CA SER A 187 -11.95 21.21 0.90
C SER A 187 -11.29 20.10 0.05
N ALA A 188 -10.06 19.75 0.38
CA ALA A 188 -9.38 18.62 -0.24
C ALA A 188 -10.15 17.30 -0.03
N TYR A 189 -10.86 17.18 1.10
CA TYR A 189 -11.70 16.03 1.38
C TYR A 189 -12.92 15.96 0.45
N ALA A 190 -13.60 17.08 0.22
CA ALA A 190 -14.71 17.13 -0.71
C ALA A 190 -14.27 16.83 -2.15
N ASN A 191 -13.14 17.39 -2.59
CA ASN A 191 -12.55 17.05 -3.88
C ASN A 191 -12.28 15.55 -3.99
N ALA A 192 -11.64 14.94 -3.01
CA ALA A 192 -11.39 13.50 -2.98
C ALA A 192 -12.68 12.68 -3.01
N ALA A 193 -13.72 13.09 -2.27
CA ALA A 193 -15.02 12.40 -2.24
C ALA A 193 -15.71 12.42 -3.61
N VAL A 194 -15.73 13.58 -4.27
CA VAL A 194 -16.30 13.74 -5.63
C VAL A 194 -15.54 12.87 -6.63
N ILE A 195 -14.21 12.97 -6.66
CA ILE A 195 -13.37 12.20 -7.58
C ILE A 195 -13.54 10.69 -7.34
N THR A 196 -13.60 10.25 -6.10
CA THR A 196 -13.83 8.83 -5.75
C THR A 196 -15.20 8.34 -6.25
N LYS A 197 -16.26 9.16 -6.07
CA LYS A 197 -17.60 8.82 -6.54
C LYS A 197 -17.65 8.72 -8.07
N LEU A 198 -17.06 9.68 -8.78
CA LEU A 198 -16.97 9.66 -10.24
C LEU A 198 -16.15 8.47 -10.75
N ALA A 199 -15.01 8.16 -10.11
CA ALA A 199 -14.15 7.03 -10.47
C ALA A 199 -14.88 5.68 -10.36
N SER A 200 -15.85 5.57 -9.45
CA SER A 200 -16.69 4.37 -9.34
C SER A 200 -17.64 4.16 -10.52
N ARG A 201 -17.84 5.19 -11.36
CA ARG A 201 -18.74 5.15 -12.53
C ARG A 201 -17.96 5.17 -13.83
N ASN A 202 -17.01 6.12 -13.99
CA ASN A 202 -16.24 6.25 -15.22
C ASN A 202 -14.88 6.89 -14.93
N ALA A 203 -13.81 6.21 -15.35
CA ALA A 203 -12.45 6.65 -15.13
C ALA A 203 -12.08 7.90 -15.94
N THR A 204 -12.62 8.05 -17.15
CA THR A 204 -12.37 9.22 -18.02
C THR A 204 -12.89 10.50 -17.36
N ALA A 205 -14.15 10.51 -16.89
CA ALA A 205 -14.75 11.65 -16.23
C ALA A 205 -13.97 12.03 -14.93
N SER A 206 -13.65 11.01 -14.13
CA SER A 206 -12.87 11.18 -12.89
C SER A 206 -11.49 11.80 -13.16
N SER A 207 -10.75 11.28 -14.13
CA SER A 207 -9.42 11.81 -14.49
C SER A 207 -9.49 13.22 -15.06
N THR A 208 -10.45 13.45 -15.97
CA THR A 208 -10.63 14.77 -16.61
C THR A 208 -10.95 15.85 -15.60
N ILE A 209 -11.80 15.57 -14.62
CA ILE A 209 -12.16 16.52 -13.55
C ILE A 209 -11.03 16.62 -12.51
N GLY A 210 -10.38 15.49 -12.21
CA GLY A 210 -9.33 15.43 -11.18
C GLY A 210 -8.10 16.24 -11.51
N VAL A 211 -7.65 16.25 -12.77
CA VAL A 211 -6.41 16.92 -13.18
C VAL A 211 -6.42 18.43 -12.88
N PRO A 212 -7.41 19.24 -13.31
CA PRO A 212 -7.43 20.66 -12.99
C PRO A 212 -7.55 20.96 -11.49
N ASN A 213 -8.24 20.09 -10.75
CA ASN A 213 -8.42 20.22 -9.30
C ASN A 213 -7.23 19.73 -8.46
N SER A 214 -6.24 19.07 -9.05
CA SER A 214 -5.03 18.61 -8.33
C SER A 214 -3.79 19.41 -8.72
N LEU A 215 -3.59 19.66 -10.00
CA LEU A 215 -2.42 20.39 -10.51
C LEU A 215 -2.67 21.90 -10.65
N GLY A 216 -3.92 22.31 -10.57
CA GLY A 216 -4.33 23.67 -10.87
C GLY A 216 -4.26 23.99 -12.38
N PRO A 217 -4.77 25.14 -12.80
CA PRO A 217 -4.53 25.65 -14.14
C PRO A 217 -3.04 25.94 -14.28
N ALA A 218 -2.41 25.27 -15.25
CA ALA A 218 -1.01 25.53 -15.59
C ALA A 218 -0.85 26.91 -16.22
#